data_3718efc5b30b7af7d2ae301a587a1404
#
_entry.id   3718efc5b30b7af7d2ae301a587a1404
#
_cell.length_a   1.000
_cell.length_b   1.000
_cell.length_c   1.000
_cell.angle_alpha   90.00
_cell.angle_beta   90.00
_cell.angle_gamma   90.00
#
_symmetry.space_group_name_H-M   'P 1'
#
loop_
_entity.id
_entity.type
_entity.pdbx_description
1 polymer ?
#
loop_
_entity_poly.entity_id
_entity_poly.type
_entity_poly.pdbx_seq_one_letter_code
_entity_poly.pdbx_strand_id
1 'polypeptide(L)'
;MKALVGRFTVVAFLLLAFSASPRVRAEAPAEKPFGLPFADPPGPGTWLLGQTYGNTTGAYRQRRTTYNAGQGVHFGIDLSAACGTPIVAIGDGVVSKVDALSHGSAPHNLMIDHPNGYASFYGHLLERPRLTVGQPVTRGEVVAKVGDPDLTCTSRPHLHLEIRDAEEYRHLYNPVLFIEADWDSLALVGSFGRGFERDLDNPRRWQFLDDQPEVALWGGVLNEYARPWPPDWSGR
;
A
#
# COMPACT_ATOMS: atom_id res chain seq x y z
N MET A 1 30.86 49.69 -54.27
CA MET A 1 30.89 48.30 -53.77
C MET A 1 30.63 48.31 -52.26
N LYS A 2 29.40 47.91 -51.83
CA LYS A 2 29.02 47.84 -50.42
C LYS A 2 28.90 46.36 -50.08
N ALA A 3 29.76 45.89 -49.16
CA ALA A 3 29.75 44.51 -48.66
C ALA A 3 28.63 44.33 -47.63
N LEU A 4 27.76 43.36 -47.89
CA LEU A 4 26.67 42.97 -46.99
C LEU A 4 27.19 41.89 -46.03
N VAL A 5 27.31 42.22 -44.76
CA VAL A 5 27.74 41.27 -43.73
C VAL A 5 26.46 40.61 -43.16
N GLY A 6 26.22 39.36 -43.56
CA GLY A 6 25.13 38.55 -43.01
C GLY A 6 25.48 38.08 -41.62
N ARG A 7 24.64 38.41 -40.62
CA ARG A 7 24.73 37.87 -39.26
C ARG A 7 23.97 36.54 -39.22
N PHE A 8 24.68 35.43 -39.05
CA PHE A 8 24.08 34.12 -38.71
C PHE A 8 23.83 34.05 -37.20
N THR A 9 22.56 34.00 -36.82
CA THR A 9 22.15 33.72 -35.43
C THR A 9 22.07 32.21 -35.26
N VAL A 10 22.99 31.64 -34.51
CA VAL A 10 22.96 30.22 -34.11
C VAL A 10 22.01 30.10 -32.94
N VAL A 11 20.86 29.48 -33.15
CA VAL A 11 19.95 29.10 -32.09
C VAL A 11 20.38 27.75 -31.54
N ALA A 12 20.98 27.75 -30.35
CA ALA A 12 21.33 26.55 -29.65
C ALA A 12 20.09 25.98 -28.97
N PHE A 13 19.61 24.85 -29.47
CA PHE A 13 18.59 24.05 -28.78
C PHE A 13 19.22 23.30 -27.58
N LEU A 14 18.92 23.75 -26.37
CA LEU A 14 19.25 23.00 -25.16
C LEU A 14 18.26 21.82 -25.08
N LEU A 15 18.73 20.62 -25.43
CA LEU A 15 18.03 19.36 -25.13
C LEU A 15 18.16 19.10 -23.61
N LEU A 16 17.12 19.43 -22.85
CA LEU A 16 16.97 18.97 -21.48
C LEU A 16 16.69 17.46 -21.52
N ALA A 17 17.73 16.67 -21.33
CA ALA A 17 17.60 15.24 -21.07
C ALA A 17 16.97 15.08 -19.68
N PHE A 18 15.68 14.78 -19.63
CA PHE A 18 15.06 14.26 -18.44
C PHE A 18 15.65 12.86 -18.16
N SER A 19 16.66 12.79 -17.34
CA SER A 19 17.11 11.54 -16.76
C SER A 19 16.03 11.07 -15.79
N ALA A 20 15.22 10.09 -16.19
CA ALA A 20 14.40 9.34 -15.27
C ALA A 20 15.36 8.68 -14.26
N SER A 21 15.34 9.15 -13.02
CA SER A 21 16.08 8.50 -11.94
C SER A 21 15.60 7.06 -11.84
N PRO A 22 16.48 6.06 -11.79
CA PRO A 22 16.06 4.68 -11.59
C PRO A 22 15.31 4.64 -10.25
N ARG A 23 14.08 4.11 -10.27
CA ARG A 23 13.35 3.85 -9.04
C ARG A 23 14.16 2.85 -8.23
N VAL A 24 14.66 3.28 -7.09
CA VAL A 24 15.33 2.38 -6.13
C VAL A 24 14.24 1.48 -5.57
N ARG A 25 14.29 0.21 -5.94
CA ARG A 25 13.51 -0.83 -5.26
C ARG A 25 14.15 -1.01 -3.89
N ALA A 26 13.35 -0.93 -2.80
CA ALA A 26 13.87 -1.31 -1.49
C ALA A 26 14.33 -2.77 -1.57
N GLU A 27 15.56 -3.00 -1.13
CA GLU A 27 16.05 -4.37 -0.96
C GLU A 27 15.25 -4.99 0.20
N ALA A 28 14.58 -6.11 -0.08
CA ALA A 28 13.85 -6.83 0.96
C ALA A 28 14.82 -7.14 2.12
N PRO A 29 14.42 -6.96 3.39
CA PRO A 29 15.27 -7.33 4.52
C PRO A 29 15.68 -8.79 4.42
N ALA A 30 16.93 -9.11 4.79
CA ALA A 30 17.47 -10.48 4.74
C ALA A 30 16.62 -11.48 5.54
N GLU A 31 15.96 -10.99 6.61
CA GLU A 31 14.93 -11.70 7.37
C GLU A 31 13.69 -10.82 7.44
N LYS A 32 12.49 -11.40 7.24
CA LYS A 32 11.23 -10.69 7.36
C LYS A 32 10.94 -10.40 8.84
N PRO A 33 10.94 -9.12 9.26
CA PRO A 33 10.89 -8.78 10.68
C PRO A 33 9.53 -8.97 11.34
N PHE A 34 8.46 -9.07 10.53
CA PHE A 34 7.10 -9.05 11.03
C PHE A 34 6.38 -10.38 10.82
N GLY A 35 5.37 -10.63 11.66
CA GLY A 35 4.43 -11.74 11.52
C GLY A 35 3.09 -11.29 10.95
N LEU A 36 2.19 -12.25 10.78
CA LEU A 36 0.81 -11.99 10.41
C LEU A 36 0.04 -11.30 11.55
N PRO A 37 -0.97 -10.45 11.24
CA PRO A 37 -1.74 -9.70 12.24
C PRO A 37 -2.88 -10.50 12.88
N PHE A 38 -2.95 -11.80 12.64
CA PHE A 38 -3.95 -12.69 13.22
C PHE A 38 -3.29 -13.91 13.86
N ALA A 39 -3.82 -14.34 15.00
CA ALA A 39 -3.32 -15.54 15.70
C ALA A 39 -3.78 -16.83 15.00
N ASP A 40 -5.00 -16.81 14.44
CA ASP A 40 -5.53 -17.96 13.72
C ASP A 40 -4.93 -18.08 12.31
N PRO A 41 -4.75 -19.30 11.80
CA PRO A 41 -4.30 -19.50 10.43
C PRO A 41 -5.34 -19.01 9.41
N PRO A 42 -4.92 -18.64 8.19
CA PRO A 42 -5.83 -18.23 7.13
C PRO A 42 -6.76 -19.37 6.72
N GLY A 43 -8.02 -19.04 6.44
CA GLY A 43 -9.00 -19.99 5.98
C GLY A 43 -10.42 -19.40 5.85
N PRO A 44 -11.35 -20.12 5.23
CA PRO A 44 -12.70 -19.62 4.98
C PRO A 44 -13.49 -19.24 6.26
N GLY A 45 -13.14 -19.80 7.40
CA GLY A 45 -13.79 -19.52 8.69
C GLY A 45 -13.02 -18.53 9.57
N THR A 46 -11.88 -18.03 9.14
CA THR A 46 -11.02 -17.13 9.90
C THR A 46 -10.78 -15.82 9.16
N TRP A 47 -9.77 -15.77 8.31
CA TRP A 47 -9.43 -14.60 7.49
C TRP A 47 -8.77 -15.01 6.18
N LEU A 48 -8.88 -14.16 5.19
CA LEU A 48 -8.29 -14.36 3.87
C LEU A 48 -7.62 -13.09 3.39
N LEU A 49 -6.63 -13.22 2.50
CA LEU A 49 -6.05 -12.06 1.83
C LEU A 49 -7.12 -11.41 0.94
N GLY A 50 -7.52 -10.16 1.26
CA GLY A 50 -8.57 -9.36 0.67
C GLY A 50 -8.11 -8.56 -0.54
N GLN A 51 -7.15 -7.79 -0.51
CA GLN A 51 -6.56 -7.05 -1.61
C GLN A 51 -5.05 -6.98 -1.40
N THR A 52 -4.30 -7.27 -2.45
CA THR A 52 -2.84 -7.19 -2.41
C THR A 52 -2.36 -5.74 -2.43
N TYR A 53 -1.13 -5.52 -2.00
CA TYR A 53 -0.44 -4.24 -2.20
C TYR A 53 -0.18 -3.99 -3.69
N GLY A 54 -0.15 -2.73 -4.10
CA GLY A 54 0.31 -2.32 -5.41
C GLY A 54 -0.79 -2.04 -6.43
N ASN A 55 -0.50 -2.28 -7.68
CA ASN A 55 -1.34 -1.90 -8.80
C ASN A 55 -2.40 -2.95 -9.13
N THR A 56 -3.41 -3.05 -8.29
CA THR A 56 -4.58 -3.92 -8.53
C THR A 56 -5.59 -3.26 -9.48
N THR A 57 -6.49 -4.06 -10.04
CA THR A 57 -7.60 -3.53 -10.88
C THR A 57 -8.48 -2.55 -10.09
N GLY A 58 -8.73 -2.84 -8.80
CA GLY A 58 -9.50 -1.95 -7.93
C GLY A 58 -8.80 -0.61 -7.72
N ALA A 59 -7.51 -0.64 -7.39
CA ALA A 59 -6.70 0.55 -7.22
C ALA A 59 -6.63 1.38 -8.52
N TYR A 60 -6.36 0.74 -9.64
CA TYR A 60 -6.32 1.43 -10.94
C TYR A 60 -7.63 2.17 -11.26
N ARG A 61 -8.78 1.53 -11.06
CA ARG A 61 -10.08 2.17 -11.32
C ARG A 61 -10.34 3.38 -10.43
N GLN A 62 -9.83 3.37 -9.21
CA GLN A 62 -10.03 4.42 -8.21
C GLN A 62 -8.76 5.24 -7.93
N ARG A 63 -7.79 5.23 -8.86
CA ARG A 63 -6.46 5.83 -8.66
C ARG A 63 -6.46 7.33 -8.41
N ARG A 64 -7.50 8.03 -8.87
CA ARG A 64 -7.66 9.47 -8.70
C ARG A 64 -8.66 9.85 -7.59
N THR A 65 -9.20 8.86 -6.89
CA THR A 65 -10.16 9.03 -5.79
C THR A 65 -9.64 8.33 -4.54
N THR A 66 -10.09 7.14 -4.23
CA THR A 66 -9.74 6.40 -3.02
C THR A 66 -8.23 6.16 -2.86
N TYR A 67 -7.52 5.88 -3.95
CA TYR A 67 -6.08 5.58 -3.93
C TYR A 67 -5.19 6.76 -4.35
N ASN A 68 -5.76 7.97 -4.44
CA ASN A 68 -4.99 9.15 -4.86
C ASN A 68 -3.81 9.45 -3.93
N ALA A 69 -4.00 9.33 -2.61
CA ALA A 69 -2.94 9.51 -1.62
C ALA A 69 -1.78 8.53 -1.82
N GLY A 70 -2.07 7.29 -2.21
CA GLY A 70 -1.11 6.23 -2.50
C GLY A 70 -0.64 6.21 -3.96
N GLN A 71 -0.58 7.34 -4.61
CA GLN A 71 -0.09 7.45 -6.00
C GLN A 71 -0.87 6.58 -7.01
N GLY A 72 -2.14 6.28 -6.71
CA GLY A 72 -3.04 5.49 -7.56
C GLY A 72 -2.94 3.98 -7.38
N VAL A 73 -2.08 3.48 -6.49
CA VAL A 73 -1.96 2.06 -6.17
C VAL A 73 -2.48 1.78 -4.75
N HIS A 74 -2.80 0.53 -4.45
CA HIS A 74 -3.14 0.11 -3.09
C HIS A 74 -1.88 0.08 -2.24
N PHE A 75 -1.83 0.87 -1.20
CA PHE A 75 -0.61 1.14 -0.43
C PHE A 75 -0.52 0.38 0.91
N GLY A 76 -1.33 -0.66 1.07
CA GLY A 76 -1.32 -1.65 2.13
C GLY A 76 -1.76 -3.01 1.60
N ILE A 77 -2.06 -3.92 2.50
CA ILE A 77 -2.78 -5.16 2.20
C ILE A 77 -4.10 -5.17 2.96
N ASP A 78 -5.15 -5.67 2.32
CA ASP A 78 -6.44 -5.88 2.99
C ASP A 78 -6.58 -7.35 3.36
N LEU A 79 -6.89 -7.61 4.60
CA LEU A 79 -7.09 -8.94 5.15
C LEU A 79 -8.55 -9.07 5.58
N SER A 80 -9.34 -9.77 4.78
CA SER A 80 -10.78 -9.94 5.01
C SER A 80 -11.03 -10.89 6.18
N ALA A 81 -11.73 -10.39 7.19
CA ALA A 81 -12.15 -11.15 8.37
C ALA A 81 -13.45 -10.61 8.91
N ALA A 82 -14.17 -11.38 9.68
CA ALA A 82 -15.40 -10.91 10.32
C ALA A 82 -15.12 -9.73 11.28
N CYS A 83 -16.08 -8.79 11.38
CA CYS A 83 -16.00 -7.76 12.41
C CYS A 83 -15.82 -8.38 13.79
N GLY A 84 -14.95 -7.76 14.60
CA GLY A 84 -14.64 -8.24 15.94
C GLY A 84 -13.52 -9.27 16.01
N THR A 85 -13.03 -9.78 14.87
CA THR A 85 -11.84 -10.64 14.84
C THR A 85 -10.67 -9.91 15.50
N PRO A 86 -10.00 -10.52 16.51
CA PRO A 86 -8.86 -9.90 17.17
C PRO A 86 -7.70 -9.68 16.19
N ILE A 87 -7.10 -8.49 16.25
CA ILE A 87 -5.89 -8.12 15.52
C ILE A 87 -4.74 -8.11 16.52
N VAL A 88 -3.63 -8.73 16.14
CA VAL A 88 -2.41 -8.75 16.96
C VAL A 88 -1.32 -7.86 16.36
N ALA A 89 -0.44 -7.34 17.24
CA ALA A 89 0.76 -6.61 16.82
C ALA A 89 1.66 -7.52 15.97
N ILE A 90 2.08 -7.06 14.78
CA ILE A 90 2.93 -7.84 13.86
C ILE A 90 4.38 -7.93 14.32
N GLY A 91 4.80 -7.06 15.23
CA GLY A 91 6.16 -6.99 15.81
C GLY A 91 6.14 -6.27 17.16
N ASP A 92 7.22 -6.39 17.91
CA ASP A 92 7.44 -5.60 19.11
C ASP A 92 7.55 -4.13 18.75
N GLY A 93 6.99 -3.24 19.58
CA GLY A 93 7.03 -1.80 19.29
C GLY A 93 6.42 -0.93 20.37
N VAL A 94 6.21 0.33 20.03
CA VAL A 94 5.58 1.34 20.88
C VAL A 94 4.45 2.00 20.11
N VAL A 95 3.30 2.13 20.72
CA VAL A 95 2.15 2.82 20.12
C VAL A 95 2.51 4.29 19.85
N SER A 96 2.49 4.68 18.58
CA SER A 96 2.82 6.05 18.17
C SER A 96 1.60 6.90 17.86
N LYS A 97 0.52 6.31 17.38
CA LYS A 97 -0.76 7.01 17.12
C LYS A 97 -1.94 6.11 17.49
N VAL A 98 -2.99 6.72 18.00
CA VAL A 98 -4.28 6.08 18.27
C VAL A 98 -5.38 6.97 17.70
N ASP A 99 -6.16 6.44 16.77
CA ASP A 99 -7.29 7.11 16.14
C ASP A 99 -6.93 8.44 15.46
N ALA A 100 -5.76 8.46 14.84
CA ALA A 100 -5.26 9.61 14.10
C ALA A 100 -5.75 9.56 12.64
N LEU A 101 -7.02 9.94 12.42
CA LEU A 101 -7.71 9.81 11.13
C LEU A 101 -7.11 10.63 9.98
N SER A 102 -6.23 11.59 10.28
CA SER A 102 -5.43 12.28 9.26
C SER A 102 -4.47 11.34 8.51
N HIS A 103 -4.17 10.16 9.08
CA HIS A 103 -3.38 9.12 8.43
C HIS A 103 -4.22 8.16 7.58
N GLY A 104 -5.54 8.31 7.54
CA GLY A 104 -6.45 7.55 6.70
C GLY A 104 -7.18 6.41 7.43
N SER A 105 -7.81 5.55 6.61
CA SER A 105 -8.44 4.27 7.00
C SER A 105 -9.43 4.37 8.18
N ALA A 106 -10.41 5.29 8.03
CA ALA A 106 -11.56 5.37 8.94
C ALA A 106 -12.31 4.01 9.04
N PRO A 107 -13.07 3.73 10.11
CA PRO A 107 -13.49 4.66 11.18
C PRO A 107 -12.46 4.87 12.27
N HIS A 108 -11.61 3.88 12.55
CA HIS A 108 -10.58 3.93 13.58
C HIS A 108 -9.27 3.35 13.08
N ASN A 109 -8.16 3.83 13.64
CA ASN A 109 -6.84 3.33 13.27
C ASN A 109 -5.86 3.31 14.47
N LEU A 110 -4.76 2.58 14.27
CA LEU A 110 -3.66 2.44 15.22
C LEU A 110 -2.34 2.46 14.44
N MET A 111 -1.31 3.06 15.02
CA MET A 111 0.06 2.99 14.49
C MET A 111 1.02 2.59 15.60
N ILE A 112 1.93 1.68 15.27
CA ILE A 112 2.96 1.14 16.17
C ILE A 112 4.31 1.34 15.50
N ASP A 113 5.23 2.02 16.18
CA ASP A 113 6.61 2.18 15.76
C ASP A 113 7.46 1.02 16.27
N HIS A 114 8.29 0.45 15.38
CA HIS A 114 9.14 -0.69 15.66
C HIS A 114 10.61 -0.28 15.78
N PRO A 115 11.43 -1.02 16.57
CA PRO A 115 12.84 -0.68 16.77
C PRO A 115 13.70 -0.69 15.51
N ASN A 116 13.22 -1.31 14.43
CA ASN A 116 13.91 -1.44 13.15
C ASN A 116 13.68 -0.26 12.19
N GLY A 117 13.04 0.83 12.66
CA GLY A 117 12.79 2.05 11.87
C GLY A 117 11.53 2.00 10.99
N TYR A 118 10.75 0.94 11.07
CA TYR A 118 9.45 0.82 10.41
C TYR A 118 8.30 1.09 11.38
N ALA A 119 7.15 1.44 10.85
CA ALA A 119 5.89 1.52 11.57
C ALA A 119 4.85 0.62 10.91
N SER A 120 4.01 -0.04 11.71
CA SER A 120 2.83 -0.73 11.23
C SER A 120 1.58 0.11 11.47
N PHE A 121 0.74 0.24 10.43
CA PHE A 121 -0.52 0.97 10.49
C PHE A 121 -1.68 0.00 10.29
N TYR A 122 -2.62 0.02 11.23
CA TYR A 122 -3.80 -0.84 11.27
C TYR A 122 -5.03 0.04 11.05
N GLY A 123 -5.74 -0.17 9.97
CA GLY A 123 -6.89 0.61 9.56
C GLY A 123 -8.21 -0.13 9.59
N HIS A 124 -9.31 0.60 9.46
CA HIS A 124 -10.70 0.12 9.45
C HIS A 124 -11.06 -0.66 10.70
N LEU A 125 -10.58 -0.22 11.86
CA LEU A 125 -10.82 -0.89 13.13
C LEU A 125 -12.26 -0.72 13.59
N LEU A 126 -12.79 -1.72 14.31
CA LEU A 126 -14.17 -1.76 14.78
C LEU A 126 -14.50 -0.66 15.78
N GLU A 127 -13.56 -0.39 16.65
CA GLU A 127 -13.67 0.59 17.74
C GLU A 127 -12.32 1.28 17.95
N ARG A 128 -12.34 2.42 18.61
CA ARG A 128 -11.12 3.09 18.99
C ARG A 128 -10.27 2.19 19.88
N PRO A 129 -9.01 1.91 19.53
CA PRO A 129 -8.12 1.08 20.35
C PRO A 129 -7.98 1.61 21.78
N ARG A 130 -7.99 0.71 22.77
CA ARG A 130 -7.87 1.06 24.20
C ARG A 130 -6.42 1.30 24.64
N LEU A 131 -5.49 1.32 23.69
CA LEU A 131 -4.09 1.60 23.91
C LEU A 131 -3.84 3.10 24.03
N THR A 132 -2.71 3.48 24.63
CA THR A 132 -2.27 4.86 24.75
C THR A 132 -0.95 5.08 24.00
N VAL A 133 -0.75 6.27 23.45
CA VAL A 133 0.52 6.66 22.83
C VAL A 133 1.65 6.53 23.84
N GLY A 134 2.75 5.93 23.45
CA GLY A 134 3.88 5.60 24.30
C GLY A 134 3.79 4.21 24.97
N GLN A 135 2.68 3.51 24.86
CA GLN A 135 2.52 2.17 25.43
C GLN A 135 3.36 1.16 24.63
N PRO A 136 4.22 0.36 25.28
CA PRO A 136 4.88 -0.76 24.62
C PRO A 136 3.88 -1.86 24.31
N VAL A 137 4.12 -2.57 23.21
CA VAL A 137 3.38 -3.76 22.80
C VAL A 137 4.35 -4.83 22.33
N THR A 138 3.97 -6.09 22.48
CA THR A 138 4.77 -7.23 22.01
C THR A 138 4.12 -7.91 20.81
N ARG A 139 4.93 -8.51 19.94
CA ARG A 139 4.44 -9.30 18.81
C ARG A 139 3.44 -10.36 19.29
N GLY A 140 2.27 -10.41 18.65
CA GLY A 140 1.20 -11.35 19.02
C GLY A 140 0.25 -10.82 20.11
N GLU A 141 0.52 -9.67 20.72
CA GLU A 141 -0.41 -9.01 21.64
C GLU A 141 -1.64 -8.48 20.90
N VAL A 142 -2.84 -8.72 21.44
CA VAL A 142 -4.09 -8.19 20.86
C VAL A 142 -4.14 -6.67 21.02
N VAL A 143 -4.17 -5.96 19.91
CA VAL A 143 -4.10 -4.48 19.87
C VAL A 143 -5.38 -3.82 19.38
N ALA A 144 -6.23 -4.55 18.62
CA ALA A 144 -7.45 -4.01 18.04
C ALA A 144 -8.40 -5.13 17.61
N LYS A 145 -9.48 -4.76 16.93
CA LYS A 145 -10.44 -5.68 16.30
C LYS A 145 -10.78 -5.21 14.89
N VAL A 146 -10.98 -6.17 13.98
CA VAL A 146 -11.43 -5.90 12.61
C VAL A 146 -12.77 -5.19 12.62
N GLY A 147 -12.88 -4.13 11.83
CA GLY A 147 -14.11 -3.39 11.57
C GLY A 147 -14.48 -3.40 10.09
N ASP A 148 -15.22 -2.38 9.69
CA ASP A 148 -15.71 -2.21 8.32
C ASP A 148 -15.65 -0.72 7.95
N PRO A 149 -15.07 -0.33 6.81
CA PRO A 149 -14.97 1.07 6.39
C PRO A 149 -16.28 1.86 6.42
N ASP A 150 -17.40 1.19 6.19
CA ASP A 150 -18.74 1.81 6.18
C ASP A 150 -19.56 1.57 7.46
N LEU A 151 -18.93 1.04 8.52
CA LEU A 151 -19.51 0.84 9.84
C LEU A 151 -20.64 -0.19 9.92
N THR A 152 -20.93 -0.94 8.87
CA THR A 152 -22.07 -1.84 8.85
C THR A 152 -21.78 -3.26 9.30
N CYS A 153 -20.51 -3.67 9.24
CA CYS A 153 -20.04 -5.07 9.44
C CYS A 153 -20.70 -6.09 8.51
N THR A 154 -21.37 -5.64 7.47
CA THR A 154 -22.09 -6.49 6.51
C THR A 154 -21.65 -6.31 5.07
N SER A 155 -20.84 -5.30 4.79
CA SER A 155 -20.40 -5.00 3.44
C SER A 155 -19.07 -5.65 3.09
N ARG A 156 -18.01 -5.25 3.77
CA ARG A 156 -16.65 -5.68 3.48
C ARG A 156 -15.71 -5.56 4.69
N PRO A 157 -16.00 -6.25 5.81
CA PRO A 157 -15.15 -6.17 6.98
C PRO A 157 -13.75 -6.69 6.66
N HIS A 158 -12.73 -5.88 6.99
CA HIS A 158 -11.33 -6.23 6.77
C HIS A 158 -10.39 -5.36 7.62
N LEU A 159 -9.20 -5.86 7.84
CA LEU A 159 -8.07 -5.07 8.30
C LEU A 159 -7.32 -4.53 7.09
N HIS A 160 -7.10 -3.22 7.01
CA HIS A 160 -6.12 -2.60 6.13
C HIS A 160 -4.81 -2.45 6.88
N LEU A 161 -3.74 -3.12 6.42
CA LEU A 161 -2.43 -3.14 7.06
C LEU A 161 -1.37 -2.55 6.15
N GLU A 162 -0.63 -1.56 6.68
CA GLU A 162 0.48 -0.94 5.97
C GLU A 162 1.79 -1.08 6.74
N ILE A 163 2.92 -1.04 6.02
CA ILE A 163 4.26 -0.85 6.55
C ILE A 163 4.74 0.52 6.09
N ARG A 164 5.10 1.39 7.02
CA ARG A 164 5.56 2.76 6.77
C ARG A 164 6.97 2.97 7.31
N ASP A 165 7.66 4.04 6.88
CA ASP A 165 8.77 4.59 7.64
C ASP A 165 8.26 5.13 8.98
N ALA A 166 9.05 4.98 10.05
CA ALA A 166 8.69 5.48 11.37
C ALA A 166 9.09 6.95 11.60
N GLU A 167 9.76 7.59 10.64
CA GLU A 167 10.24 8.97 10.77
C GLU A 167 9.14 9.98 10.39
N GLU A 168 8.60 9.87 9.18
CA GLU A 168 7.58 10.78 8.68
C GLU A 168 6.24 10.11 8.38
N TYR A 169 6.18 8.77 8.37
CA TYR A 169 5.01 7.94 8.00
C TYR A 169 4.50 8.18 6.58
N ARG A 170 5.34 8.67 5.70
CA ARG A 170 4.97 9.07 4.33
C ARG A 170 5.46 8.12 3.26
N HIS A 171 6.44 7.28 3.58
CA HIS A 171 6.97 6.29 2.68
C HIS A 171 6.38 4.93 3.06
N LEU A 172 5.77 4.24 2.10
CA LEU A 172 5.08 2.98 2.31
C LEU A 172 5.76 1.88 1.53
N TYR A 173 5.93 0.76 2.20
CA TYR A 173 6.62 -0.42 1.71
C TYR A 173 5.64 -1.55 1.44
N ASN A 174 5.97 -2.40 0.49
CA ASN A 174 5.18 -3.60 0.20
C ASN A 174 5.21 -4.59 1.38
N PRO A 175 4.10 -4.83 2.10
CA PRO A 175 4.09 -5.70 3.28
C PRO A 175 4.54 -7.13 3.00
N VAL A 176 4.39 -7.62 1.76
CA VAL A 176 4.83 -8.96 1.33
C VAL A 176 6.35 -9.16 1.53
N LEU A 177 7.14 -8.09 1.41
CA LEU A 177 8.59 -8.13 1.60
C LEU A 177 9.00 -8.17 3.07
N PHE A 178 8.12 -7.78 4.00
CA PHE A 178 8.43 -7.57 5.40
C PHE A 178 7.74 -8.55 6.36
N ILE A 179 6.62 -9.13 5.95
CA ILE A 179 5.82 -10.06 6.76
C ILE A 179 6.14 -11.50 6.35
N GLU A 180 6.50 -12.33 7.33
CA GLU A 180 6.73 -13.76 7.13
C GLU A 180 5.41 -14.48 6.94
N ALA A 181 5.17 -14.99 5.73
CA ALA A 181 3.98 -15.75 5.36
C ALA A 181 4.21 -16.53 4.05
N ASP A 182 3.42 -17.56 3.83
CA ASP A 182 3.28 -18.21 2.52
C ASP A 182 2.33 -17.39 1.64
N TRP A 183 2.88 -16.37 0.99
CA TRP A 183 2.11 -15.43 0.19
C TRP A 183 1.50 -16.06 -1.06
N ASP A 184 2.13 -17.08 -1.63
CA ASP A 184 1.59 -17.78 -2.80
C ASP A 184 0.30 -18.51 -2.44
N SER A 185 0.31 -19.26 -1.34
CA SER A 185 -0.90 -19.91 -0.84
C SER A 185 -1.99 -18.91 -0.43
N LEU A 186 -1.61 -17.81 0.24
CA LEU A 186 -2.56 -16.74 0.60
C LEU A 186 -3.21 -16.10 -0.63
N ALA A 187 -2.44 -15.85 -1.68
CA ALA A 187 -2.96 -15.28 -2.93
C ALA A 187 -3.91 -16.24 -3.65
N LEU A 188 -3.64 -17.56 -3.58
CA LEU A 188 -4.46 -18.57 -4.26
C LEU A 188 -5.80 -18.83 -3.58
N VAL A 189 -5.86 -18.71 -2.23
CA VAL A 189 -7.08 -19.00 -1.47
C VAL A 189 -7.87 -17.75 -1.09
N GLY A 190 -7.36 -16.57 -1.38
CA GLY A 190 -8.02 -15.30 -1.14
C GLY A 190 -9.25 -15.09 -2.03
N SER A 191 -10.14 -14.19 -1.63
CA SER A 191 -11.42 -13.93 -2.33
C SER A 191 -11.28 -13.14 -3.66
N PHE A 192 -10.14 -13.10 -4.17
CA PHE A 192 -9.72 -12.13 -5.09
C PHE A 192 -9.93 -12.30 -6.46
N GLY A 193 -10.45 -13.13 -7.12
CA GLY A 193 -10.76 -13.23 -8.55
C GLY A 193 -10.80 -11.94 -9.42
N ARG A 194 -10.47 -10.80 -8.82
CA ARG A 194 -10.53 -9.49 -9.45
C ARG A 194 -9.25 -8.67 -9.38
N GLY A 195 -8.25 -9.14 -8.64
CA GLY A 195 -6.95 -8.52 -8.62
C GLY A 195 -6.16 -8.93 -9.86
N PHE A 196 -5.49 -8.00 -10.49
CA PHE A 196 -4.41 -8.32 -11.37
C PHE A 196 -3.38 -7.20 -11.29
N GLU A 197 -2.15 -7.57 -11.26
CA GLU A 197 -1.02 -6.68 -11.14
C GLU A 197 -0.43 -6.45 -12.53
N ARG A 198 0.02 -5.21 -12.75
CA ARG A 198 0.73 -4.84 -13.97
C ARG A 198 1.99 -4.10 -13.61
N ASP A 199 3.02 -4.32 -14.42
CA ASP A 199 4.22 -3.52 -14.34
C ASP A 199 3.90 -2.06 -14.66
N LEU A 200 4.31 -1.12 -13.78
CA LEU A 200 4.02 0.29 -13.92
C LEU A 200 4.84 0.95 -15.03
N ASP A 201 6.01 0.41 -15.34
CA ASP A 201 6.89 0.89 -16.40
C ASP A 201 6.63 0.17 -17.73
N ASN A 202 6.16 -1.09 -17.66
CA ASN A 202 5.77 -1.88 -18.82
C ASN A 202 4.38 -2.50 -18.64
N PRO A 203 3.29 -1.80 -18.97
CA PRO A 203 1.92 -2.29 -18.74
C PRO A 203 1.53 -3.57 -19.47
N ARG A 204 2.39 -4.13 -20.29
CA ARG A 204 2.18 -5.43 -20.98
C ARG A 204 2.78 -6.60 -20.22
N ARG A 205 3.59 -6.33 -19.19
CA ARG A 205 4.20 -7.33 -18.33
C ARG A 205 3.32 -7.55 -17.09
N TRP A 206 3.19 -8.82 -16.67
CA TRP A 206 2.62 -9.17 -15.38
C TRP A 206 3.65 -8.96 -14.28
N GLN A 207 3.20 -8.56 -13.09
CA GLN A 207 4.02 -8.44 -11.90
C GLN A 207 3.63 -9.50 -10.88
N PHE A 208 4.61 -9.95 -10.12
CA PHE A 208 4.36 -10.75 -8.92
C PHE A 208 4.05 -9.84 -7.72
N LEU A 209 3.60 -10.45 -6.61
CA LEU A 209 3.25 -9.71 -5.39
C LEU A 209 4.41 -8.88 -4.84
N ASP A 210 5.64 -9.41 -4.96
CA ASP A 210 6.86 -8.78 -4.49
C ASP A 210 7.45 -7.73 -5.47
N ASP A 211 6.95 -7.66 -6.71
CA ASP A 211 7.45 -6.71 -7.71
C ASP A 211 6.81 -5.32 -7.62
N GLN A 212 5.90 -5.08 -6.70
CA GLN A 212 5.18 -3.82 -6.60
C GLN A 212 6.06 -2.69 -6.07
N PRO A 213 5.93 -1.44 -6.59
CA PRO A 213 6.78 -0.32 -6.19
C PRO A 213 6.43 0.19 -4.80
N GLU A 214 7.40 0.82 -4.15
CA GLU A 214 7.14 1.62 -2.97
C GLU A 214 6.28 2.84 -3.29
N VAL A 215 5.59 3.35 -2.29
CA VAL A 215 4.69 4.49 -2.40
C VAL A 215 5.17 5.62 -1.50
N ALA A 216 5.25 6.83 -2.06
CA ALA A 216 5.36 8.05 -1.29
C ALA A 216 3.99 8.72 -1.24
N LEU A 217 3.39 8.85 -0.06
CA LEU A 217 2.07 9.47 0.09
C LEU A 217 2.03 10.85 -0.56
N TRP A 218 0.98 11.09 -1.34
CA TRP A 218 0.73 12.33 -2.08
C TRP A 218 1.71 12.60 -3.23
N GLY A 219 2.53 11.62 -3.62
CA GLY A 219 3.34 11.69 -4.84
C GLY A 219 2.51 11.63 -6.11
N GLY A 220 3.17 11.79 -7.26
CA GLY A 220 2.53 11.67 -8.57
C GLY A 220 1.98 10.27 -8.82
N VAL A 221 0.89 10.16 -9.59
CA VAL A 221 0.26 8.87 -9.91
C VAL A 221 1.26 7.96 -10.64
N LEU A 222 1.42 6.71 -10.13
CA LEU A 222 2.35 5.73 -10.67
C LEU A 222 1.77 4.94 -11.83
N ASN A 223 0.46 4.72 -11.84
CA ASN A 223 -0.24 3.88 -12.81
C ASN A 223 -1.02 4.67 -13.87
N GLU A 224 -0.50 5.83 -14.27
CA GLU A 224 -1.05 6.61 -15.37
C GLU A 224 -0.56 6.05 -16.71
N TYR A 225 -1.42 5.36 -17.44
CA TYR A 225 -1.10 4.79 -18.73
C TYR A 225 -1.61 5.66 -19.87
N ALA A 226 -0.90 5.66 -21.00
CA ALA A 226 -1.31 6.40 -22.21
C ALA A 226 -2.67 5.96 -22.74
N ARG A 227 -3.09 4.74 -22.42
CA ARG A 227 -4.43 4.22 -22.74
C ARG A 227 -5.09 3.71 -21.47
N PRO A 228 -6.40 3.98 -21.28
CA PRO A 228 -7.14 3.45 -20.15
C PRO A 228 -7.03 1.93 -20.05
N TRP A 229 -6.94 1.44 -18.83
CA TRP A 229 -7.01 0.02 -18.53
C TRP A 229 -7.92 -0.22 -17.32
N PRO A 230 -8.81 -1.22 -17.34
CA PRO A 230 -9.14 -2.05 -18.51
C PRO A 230 -9.67 -1.20 -19.67
N PRO A 231 -9.60 -1.69 -20.92
CA PRO A 231 -10.20 -1.01 -22.06
C PRO A 231 -11.68 -0.71 -21.79
N ASP A 232 -12.17 0.43 -22.27
CA ASP A 232 -13.59 0.71 -22.22
C ASP A 232 -14.31 -0.14 -23.28
N TRP A 233 -15.10 -1.11 -22.80
CA TRP A 233 -15.89 -2.01 -23.63
C TRP A 233 -17.32 -1.51 -23.86
N SER A 234 -17.68 -0.34 -23.29
CA SER A 234 -19.05 0.21 -23.37
C SER A 234 -19.46 0.70 -24.77
N GLY A 235 -18.54 0.71 -25.70
CA GLY A 235 -18.76 1.24 -27.07
C GLY A 235 -18.90 0.17 -28.17
N ARG A 236 -19.23 -1.09 -27.88
CA ARG A 236 -19.47 -2.11 -28.89
C ARG A 236 -20.89 -2.63 -28.81
#